data_2c64d740840a9914d83e87e1da923ac6
#
_entry.id   2c64d740840a9914d83e87e1da923ac6
#
_cell.length_a   1.000
_cell.length_b   1.000
_cell.length_c   1.000
_cell.angle_alpha   90.00
_cell.angle_beta   90.00
_cell.angle_gamma   90.00
#
_symmetry.space_group_name_H-M   'P 1'
#
loop_
_entity.id
_entity.type
_entity.pdbx_description
1 polymer ?
#
loop_
_entity_poly.entity_id
_entity_poly.type
_entity_poly.pdbx_seq_one_letter_code
_entity_poly.pdbx_strand_id
1 'polypeptide(L)'
;MSHATPPSQTSPKDPAPQVQQAPLRPRPTVTTGSAWTFPHVERRELGSGLTVLTVPLPGQEIMSVQLALDVPLASEPADLEGIGAVMVRTADEGTAPHPGHEFAEQMEQIAASYGGSAMQTSTMLSLDVPREQLSTGMELFAELLTSTALDPVDAVSY
;
A
#
# COMPACT_ATOMS: atom_id res chain seq x y z
N MET A 1 -54.90 51.15 27.71
CA MET A 1 -55.41 49.85 27.16
C MET A 1 -54.21 49.03 26.80
N SER A 2 -53.82 48.11 27.66
CA SER A 2 -52.63 47.28 27.53
C SER A 2 -53.04 45.89 26.99
N HIS A 3 -52.59 45.57 25.80
CA HIS A 3 -52.87 44.23 25.20
C HIS A 3 -51.75 43.25 25.64
N ALA A 4 -52.13 42.29 26.47
CA ALA A 4 -51.31 41.18 26.86
C ALA A 4 -51.37 40.10 25.75
N THR A 5 -50.18 39.71 25.23
CA THR A 5 -50.00 38.62 24.27
C THR A 5 -50.08 37.30 25.02
N PRO A 6 -50.85 36.31 24.56
CA PRO A 6 -50.94 34.99 25.20
C PRO A 6 -49.66 34.15 24.98
N PRO A 7 -49.28 33.28 25.90
CA PRO A 7 -48.11 32.43 25.79
C PRO A 7 -48.26 31.39 24.69
N SER A 8 -47.24 31.24 23.86
CA SER A 8 -47.16 30.21 22.81
C SER A 8 -47.13 28.79 23.42
N GLN A 9 -48.07 27.96 23.00
CA GLN A 9 -48.14 26.54 23.37
C GLN A 9 -47.01 25.82 22.64
N THR A 10 -46.07 25.25 23.40
CA THR A 10 -45.08 24.29 22.90
C THR A 10 -45.77 22.98 22.60
N SER A 11 -45.81 22.57 21.35
CA SER A 11 -46.24 21.22 20.94
C SER A 11 -45.40 20.13 21.59
N PRO A 12 -46.02 19.00 21.98
CA PRO A 12 -45.25 17.88 22.50
C PRO A 12 -44.27 17.35 21.46
N LYS A 13 -43.01 17.25 21.85
CA LYS A 13 -41.95 16.69 21.02
C LYS A 13 -42.24 15.19 20.82
N ASP A 14 -42.44 14.76 19.59
CA ASP A 14 -42.59 13.34 19.24
C ASP A 14 -41.42 12.51 19.81
N PRO A 15 -41.72 11.33 20.42
CA PRO A 15 -40.66 10.46 20.91
C PRO A 15 -39.76 10.01 19.75
N ALA A 16 -38.45 10.08 19.97
CA ALA A 16 -37.47 9.65 18.99
C ALA A 16 -37.71 8.18 18.59
N PRO A 17 -37.51 7.83 17.31
CA PRO A 17 -37.68 6.47 16.84
C PRO A 17 -36.80 5.50 17.65
N GLN A 18 -37.44 4.49 18.26
CA GLN A 18 -36.72 3.44 18.97
C GLN A 18 -35.97 2.59 17.95
N VAL A 19 -34.65 2.66 18.00
CA VAL A 19 -33.77 1.78 17.22
C VAL A 19 -33.95 0.36 17.74
N GLN A 20 -34.65 -0.46 16.97
CA GLN A 20 -34.80 -1.89 17.27
C GLN A 20 -33.43 -2.55 17.17
N GLN A 21 -32.81 -2.86 18.31
CA GLN A 21 -31.56 -3.59 18.34
C GLN A 21 -31.76 -4.98 17.76
N ALA A 22 -31.08 -5.29 16.67
CA ALA A 22 -31.07 -6.64 16.12
C ALA A 22 -30.54 -7.62 17.18
N PRO A 23 -31.10 -8.84 17.28
CA PRO A 23 -30.64 -9.82 18.24
C PRO A 23 -29.15 -10.11 18.05
N LEU A 24 -28.39 -10.04 19.14
CA LEU A 24 -26.96 -10.34 19.14
C LEU A 24 -26.76 -11.79 18.64
N ARG A 25 -25.94 -11.94 17.62
CA ARG A 25 -25.56 -13.27 17.15
C ARG A 25 -24.77 -14.00 18.25
N PRO A 26 -25.00 -15.32 18.45
CA PRO A 26 -24.20 -16.08 19.39
C PRO A 26 -22.72 -16.00 19.04
N ARG A 27 -21.90 -15.95 20.10
CA ARG A 27 -20.44 -15.90 19.93
C ARG A 27 -19.99 -17.17 19.19
N PRO A 28 -19.10 -17.06 18.16
CA PRO A 28 -18.53 -18.22 17.49
C PRO A 28 -17.84 -19.15 18.50
N THR A 29 -17.99 -20.45 18.32
CA THR A 29 -17.27 -21.43 19.13
C THR A 29 -15.77 -21.36 18.78
N VAL A 30 -14.95 -21.14 19.79
CA VAL A 30 -13.50 -21.16 19.61
C VAL A 30 -13.06 -22.62 19.55
N THR A 31 -12.51 -23.02 18.42
CA THR A 31 -11.86 -24.33 18.25
C THR A 31 -10.35 -24.18 18.44
N THR A 32 -9.70 -25.24 18.92
CA THR A 32 -8.24 -25.28 18.94
C THR A 32 -7.74 -25.19 17.50
N GLY A 33 -6.91 -24.18 17.19
CA GLY A 33 -6.33 -24.02 15.86
C GLY A 33 -5.47 -25.24 15.48
N SER A 34 -5.36 -25.54 14.20
CA SER A 34 -4.38 -26.51 13.70
C SER A 34 -2.95 -26.00 13.97
N ALA A 35 -2.02 -26.90 14.19
CA ALA A 35 -0.61 -26.55 14.31
C ALA A 35 -0.16 -25.80 13.04
N TRP A 36 0.42 -24.60 13.22
CA TRP A 36 0.97 -23.84 12.11
C TRP A 36 2.40 -24.27 11.84
N THR A 37 2.73 -24.45 10.56
CA THR A 37 4.08 -24.75 10.09
C THR A 37 4.52 -23.65 9.14
N PHE A 38 5.75 -23.16 9.31
CA PHE A 38 6.31 -22.16 8.41
C PHE A 38 6.41 -22.73 6.99
N PRO A 39 5.98 -22.01 5.94
CA PRO A 39 6.08 -22.47 4.57
C PRO A 39 7.53 -22.77 4.17
N HIS A 40 7.72 -23.70 3.25
CA HIS A 40 9.04 -23.97 2.70
C HIS A 40 9.55 -22.78 1.89
N VAL A 41 10.81 -22.38 2.13
CA VAL A 41 11.48 -21.30 1.41
C VAL A 41 12.43 -21.92 0.40
N GLU A 42 12.21 -21.63 -0.87
CA GLU A 42 13.15 -21.98 -1.94
C GLU A 42 14.12 -20.84 -2.15
N ARG A 43 15.43 -21.12 -2.14
CA ARG A 43 16.47 -20.13 -2.41
C ARG A 43 17.15 -20.45 -3.72
N ARG A 44 17.25 -19.42 -4.59
CA ARG A 44 17.96 -19.49 -5.86
C ARG A 44 18.89 -18.30 -6.02
N GLU A 45 20.07 -18.53 -6.53
CA GLU A 45 21.00 -17.47 -6.90
C GLU A 45 21.05 -17.37 -8.43
N LEU A 46 20.84 -16.18 -8.96
CA LEU A 46 20.86 -15.90 -10.38
C LEU A 46 22.29 -15.59 -10.83
N GLY A 47 22.58 -15.76 -12.12
CA GLY A 47 23.88 -15.45 -12.70
C GLY A 47 24.32 -13.98 -12.57
N SER A 48 23.36 -13.07 -12.28
CA SER A 48 23.63 -11.67 -11.97
C SER A 48 24.10 -11.42 -10.51
N GLY A 49 24.11 -12.44 -9.66
CA GLY A 49 24.36 -12.35 -8.22
C GLY A 49 23.13 -12.06 -7.36
N LEU A 50 21.96 -11.86 -7.99
CA LEU A 50 20.71 -11.66 -7.23
C LEU A 50 20.28 -12.98 -6.56
N THR A 51 20.02 -12.91 -5.26
CA THR A 51 19.39 -14.01 -4.51
C THR A 51 17.89 -13.86 -4.54
N VAL A 52 17.18 -14.88 -5.01
CA VAL A 52 15.72 -14.96 -5.01
C VAL A 52 15.25 -15.96 -3.96
N LEU A 53 14.37 -15.52 -3.10
CA LEU A 53 13.66 -16.34 -2.11
C LEU A 53 12.20 -16.48 -2.54
N THR A 54 11.73 -17.71 -2.71
CA THR A 54 10.34 -17.97 -3.11
C THR A 54 9.63 -18.73 -2.00
N VAL A 55 8.46 -18.25 -1.62
CA VAL A 55 7.60 -18.90 -0.63
C VAL A 55 6.27 -19.22 -1.28
N PRO A 56 6.05 -20.47 -1.74
CA PRO A 56 4.78 -20.85 -2.33
C PRO A 56 3.68 -20.96 -1.27
N LEU A 57 2.61 -20.18 -1.46
CA LEU A 57 1.42 -20.19 -0.62
C LEU A 57 0.22 -20.63 -1.47
N PRO A 58 -0.15 -21.93 -1.44
CA PRO A 58 -1.27 -22.44 -2.24
C PRO A 58 -2.58 -21.72 -1.92
N GLY A 59 -3.32 -21.36 -2.96
CA GLY A 59 -4.61 -20.67 -2.84
C GLY A 59 -4.51 -19.14 -2.73
N GLN A 60 -3.31 -18.56 -2.80
CA GLN A 60 -3.13 -17.11 -2.91
C GLN A 60 -3.18 -16.68 -4.38
N GLU A 61 -4.02 -15.69 -4.66
CA GLU A 61 -4.16 -15.10 -5.99
C GLU A 61 -3.35 -13.80 -6.14
N ILE A 62 -2.84 -13.26 -5.03
CA ILE A 62 -1.95 -12.10 -5.02
C ILE A 62 -0.51 -12.57 -4.85
N MET A 63 0.36 -12.06 -5.68
CA MET A 63 1.81 -12.22 -5.59
C MET A 63 2.40 -10.99 -4.94
N SER A 64 3.09 -11.20 -3.82
CA SER A 64 3.85 -10.14 -3.13
C SER A 64 5.33 -10.32 -3.44
N VAL A 65 5.91 -9.34 -4.09
CA VAL A 65 7.36 -9.29 -4.40
C VAL A 65 7.99 -8.25 -3.50
N GLN A 66 9.13 -8.59 -2.89
CA GLN A 66 9.92 -7.65 -2.11
C GLN A 66 11.36 -7.65 -2.59
N LEU A 67 11.89 -6.46 -2.86
CA LEU A 67 13.28 -6.24 -3.24
C LEU A 67 14.00 -5.54 -2.10
N ALA A 68 15.03 -6.20 -1.57
CA ALA A 68 15.93 -5.61 -0.59
C ALA A 68 17.19 -5.11 -1.30
N LEU A 69 17.49 -3.84 -1.16
CA LEU A 69 18.68 -3.19 -1.69
C LEU A 69 19.63 -2.83 -0.53
N ASP A 70 20.90 -3.10 -0.70
CA ASP A 70 21.95 -2.66 0.24
C ASP A 70 22.30 -1.17 -0.03
N VAL A 71 21.28 -0.34 0.17
CA VAL A 71 21.36 1.12 0.07
C VAL A 71 20.77 1.71 1.34
N PRO A 72 21.57 1.80 2.42
CA PRO A 72 21.11 2.32 3.71
C PRO A 72 21.04 3.85 3.71
N LEU A 73 20.15 4.45 4.51
CA LEU A 73 20.12 5.89 4.76
C LEU A 73 21.48 6.41 5.28
N ALA A 74 22.23 5.56 6.01
CA ALA A 74 23.55 5.89 6.51
C ALA A 74 24.59 6.17 5.40
N SER A 75 24.33 5.80 4.15
CA SER A 75 25.18 6.08 2.98
C SER A 75 24.82 7.38 2.26
N GLU A 76 23.80 8.09 2.70
CA GLU A 76 23.42 9.38 2.13
C GLU A 76 24.48 10.45 2.36
N PRO A 77 24.73 11.33 1.37
CA PRO A 77 25.55 12.52 1.59
C PRO A 77 24.92 13.40 2.68
N ALA A 78 25.74 13.99 3.56
CA ALA A 78 25.28 14.79 4.68
C ALA A 78 24.47 16.05 4.27
N ASP A 79 24.69 16.56 3.06
CA ASP A 79 23.95 17.68 2.47
C ASP A 79 22.66 17.26 1.75
N LEU A 80 22.40 15.95 1.64
CA LEU A 80 21.23 15.37 1.00
C LEU A 80 20.52 14.37 1.93
N GLU A 81 20.59 14.57 3.24
CA GLU A 81 19.95 13.72 4.23
C GLU A 81 18.43 13.63 3.98
N GLY A 82 17.92 12.40 3.87
CA GLY A 82 16.53 12.12 3.56
C GLY A 82 16.22 11.92 2.07
N ILE A 83 17.20 12.08 1.17
CA ILE A 83 16.99 11.93 -0.29
C ILE A 83 16.46 10.53 -0.65
N GLY A 84 16.91 9.47 0.05
CA GLY A 84 16.44 8.11 -0.18
C GLY A 84 14.97 7.92 0.16
N ALA A 85 14.50 8.58 1.23
CA ALA A 85 13.10 8.54 1.61
C ALA A 85 12.21 9.27 0.58
N VAL A 86 12.68 10.41 0.06
CA VAL A 86 11.99 11.14 -1.02
C VAL A 86 11.97 10.30 -2.28
N MET A 87 13.13 9.77 -2.71
CA MET A 87 13.25 8.94 -3.92
C MET A 87 12.27 7.76 -3.90
N VAL A 88 12.20 7.03 -2.79
CA VAL A 88 11.30 5.88 -2.67
C VAL A 88 9.84 6.29 -2.75
N ARG A 89 9.47 7.44 -2.20
CA ARG A 89 8.09 7.93 -2.18
C ARG A 89 7.62 8.49 -3.51
N THR A 90 8.55 9.01 -4.31
CA THR A 90 8.24 9.62 -5.61
C THR A 90 8.57 8.72 -6.79
N ALA A 91 9.06 7.51 -6.56
CA ALA A 91 9.48 6.61 -7.62
C ALA A 91 8.34 6.21 -8.57
N ASP A 92 7.10 6.18 -8.08
CA ASP A 92 5.90 5.83 -8.82
C ASP A 92 5.16 7.02 -9.44
N GLU A 93 5.69 8.24 -9.29
CA GLU A 93 5.11 9.46 -9.91
C GLU A 93 5.31 9.51 -11.43
N GLY A 94 6.19 8.67 -11.99
CA GLY A 94 6.38 8.52 -13.42
C GLY A 94 7.71 7.89 -13.80
N THR A 95 7.71 7.34 -14.99
CA THR A 95 8.89 6.73 -15.63
C THR A 95 9.13 7.36 -17.00
N ALA A 96 10.29 7.14 -17.58
CA ALA A 96 10.57 7.67 -18.91
C ALA A 96 9.64 7.13 -20.01
N PRO A 97 9.24 5.83 -20.01
CA PRO A 97 8.22 5.31 -20.91
C PRO A 97 6.79 5.76 -20.58
N HIS A 98 6.45 5.94 -19.30
CA HIS A 98 5.14 6.32 -18.81
C HIS A 98 5.22 7.55 -17.88
N PRO A 99 5.32 8.76 -18.44
CA PRO A 99 5.55 9.96 -17.65
C PRO A 99 4.32 10.38 -16.84
N GLY A 100 4.56 10.92 -15.64
CA GLY A 100 3.52 11.42 -14.76
C GLY A 100 2.51 10.35 -14.38
N HIS A 101 1.23 10.70 -14.40
CA HIS A 101 0.15 9.80 -13.99
C HIS A 101 -0.04 8.55 -14.90
N GLU A 102 0.59 8.51 -16.08
CA GLU A 102 0.47 7.36 -16.98
C GLU A 102 1.02 6.08 -16.34
N PHE A 103 2.09 6.18 -15.54
CA PHE A 103 2.64 5.03 -14.82
C PHE A 103 1.64 4.49 -13.78
N ALA A 104 1.04 5.38 -13.00
CA ALA A 104 0.02 5.01 -12.01
C ALA A 104 -1.19 4.36 -12.68
N GLU A 105 -1.65 4.89 -13.82
CA GLU A 105 -2.74 4.30 -14.59
C GLU A 105 -2.41 2.88 -15.07
N GLN A 106 -1.17 2.62 -15.53
CA GLN A 106 -0.74 1.27 -15.92
C GLN A 106 -0.77 0.30 -14.72
N MET A 107 -0.31 0.75 -13.55
CA MET A 107 -0.36 -0.05 -12.32
C MET A 107 -1.81 -0.35 -11.90
N GLU A 108 -2.68 0.64 -11.93
CA GLU A 108 -4.10 0.48 -11.61
C GLU A 108 -4.83 -0.47 -12.55
N GLN A 109 -4.55 -0.40 -13.86
CA GLN A 109 -5.18 -1.29 -14.87
C GLN A 109 -4.93 -2.77 -14.58
N ILE A 110 -3.81 -3.11 -13.99
CA ILE A 110 -3.46 -4.49 -13.62
C ILE A 110 -3.70 -4.78 -12.13
N ALA A 111 -4.35 -3.86 -11.41
CA ALA A 111 -4.57 -3.92 -9.97
C ALA A 111 -3.28 -4.20 -9.17
N ALA A 112 -2.16 -3.64 -9.62
CA ALA A 112 -0.89 -3.71 -8.91
C ALA A 112 -0.71 -2.51 -7.98
N SER A 113 0.06 -2.70 -6.92
CA SER A 113 0.46 -1.62 -6.03
C SER A 113 1.95 -1.67 -5.74
N TYR A 114 2.57 -0.50 -5.75
CA TYR A 114 3.96 -0.28 -5.36
C TYR A 114 4.02 0.20 -3.91
N GLY A 115 5.08 -0.16 -3.22
CA GLY A 115 5.42 0.37 -1.92
C GLY A 115 6.93 0.39 -1.71
N GLY A 116 7.39 1.26 -0.84
CA GLY A 116 8.81 1.32 -0.54
C GLY A 116 9.12 2.01 0.78
N SER A 117 10.30 1.72 1.32
CA SER A 117 10.81 2.31 2.55
C SER A 117 12.33 2.34 2.52
N ALA A 118 12.92 3.51 2.68
CA ALA A 118 14.33 3.67 2.96
C ALA A 118 14.57 3.57 4.48
N MET A 119 15.44 2.66 4.89
CA MET A 119 15.73 2.37 6.30
C MET A 119 17.21 2.58 6.63
N GLN A 120 17.55 2.56 7.90
CA GLN A 120 18.92 2.76 8.36
C GLN A 120 19.94 1.78 7.75
N THR A 121 19.52 0.54 7.49
CA THR A 121 20.41 -0.54 7.03
C THR A 121 20.14 -1.02 5.61
N SER A 122 19.04 -0.62 4.98
CA SER A 122 18.64 -1.11 3.65
C SER A 122 17.50 -0.29 3.10
N THR A 123 17.28 -0.37 1.79
CA THR A 123 16.04 0.11 1.15
C THR A 123 15.21 -1.10 0.73
N MET A 124 13.93 -1.08 1.06
CA MET A 124 12.96 -2.11 0.70
C MET A 124 11.96 -1.53 -0.28
N LEU A 125 11.74 -2.26 -1.37
CA LEU A 125 10.71 -1.93 -2.36
C LEU A 125 9.79 -3.13 -2.50
N SER A 126 8.51 -2.90 -2.71
CA SER A 126 7.51 -3.97 -2.83
C SER A 126 6.58 -3.75 -4.01
N LEU A 127 6.12 -4.86 -4.56
CA LEU A 127 5.08 -4.92 -5.56
C LEU A 127 4.07 -5.99 -5.13
N ASP A 128 2.81 -5.61 -5.00
CA ASP A 128 1.70 -6.55 -4.88
C ASP A 128 0.90 -6.54 -6.18
N VAL A 129 0.67 -7.72 -6.75
CA VAL A 129 0.04 -7.85 -8.06
C VAL A 129 -0.77 -9.14 -8.15
N PRO A 130 -1.93 -9.16 -8.84
CA PRO A 130 -2.63 -10.40 -9.14
C PRO A 130 -1.73 -11.38 -9.89
N ARG A 131 -1.82 -12.65 -9.54
CA ARG A 131 -1.00 -13.72 -10.10
C ARG A 131 -1.01 -13.73 -11.63
N GLU A 132 -2.16 -13.47 -12.23
CA GLU A 132 -2.35 -13.44 -13.68
C GLU A 132 -1.59 -12.28 -14.35
N GLN A 133 -1.33 -11.22 -13.60
CA GLN A 133 -0.66 -10.00 -14.07
C GLN A 133 0.82 -9.93 -13.65
N LEU A 134 1.37 -10.99 -13.05
CA LEU A 134 2.73 -10.98 -12.52
C LEU A 134 3.78 -10.55 -13.54
N SER A 135 3.68 -11.03 -14.79
CA SER A 135 4.65 -10.67 -15.84
C SER A 135 4.66 -9.19 -16.11
N THR A 136 3.47 -8.61 -16.38
CA THR A 136 3.30 -7.17 -16.62
C THR A 136 3.69 -6.34 -15.40
N GLY A 137 3.29 -6.78 -14.19
CA GLY A 137 3.69 -6.12 -12.95
C GLY A 137 5.20 -6.10 -12.74
N MET A 138 5.90 -7.19 -13.05
CA MET A 138 7.36 -7.25 -12.98
C MET A 138 8.06 -6.37 -14.03
N GLU A 139 7.48 -6.22 -15.22
CA GLU A 139 7.97 -5.31 -16.24
C GLU A 139 7.86 -3.86 -15.78
N LEU A 140 6.71 -3.44 -15.26
CA LEU A 140 6.50 -2.11 -14.69
C LEU A 140 7.39 -1.87 -13.46
N PHE A 141 7.56 -2.87 -12.61
CA PHE A 141 8.46 -2.77 -11.44
C PHE A 141 9.92 -2.62 -11.86
N ALA A 142 10.36 -3.33 -12.88
CA ALA A 142 11.70 -3.17 -13.45
C ALA A 142 11.87 -1.79 -14.11
N GLU A 143 10.86 -1.29 -14.79
CA GLU A 143 10.84 0.05 -15.38
C GLU A 143 10.98 1.13 -14.29
N LEU A 144 10.19 1.02 -13.21
CA LEU A 144 10.30 1.90 -12.05
C LEU A 144 11.73 1.91 -11.48
N LEU A 145 12.40 0.77 -11.42
CA LEU A 145 13.75 0.66 -10.87
C LEU A 145 14.84 1.24 -11.79
N THR A 146 14.63 1.28 -13.11
CA THR A 146 15.66 1.58 -14.09
C THR A 146 15.43 2.86 -14.87
N SER A 147 14.21 3.38 -14.85
CA SER A 147 13.77 4.47 -15.74
C SER A 147 12.90 5.50 -15.04
N THR A 148 12.97 5.60 -13.70
CA THR A 148 12.24 6.64 -12.95
C THR A 148 12.52 8.02 -13.54
N ALA A 149 11.47 8.77 -13.85
CA ALA A 149 11.56 10.14 -14.35
C ALA A 149 10.89 11.07 -13.33
N LEU A 150 11.70 11.70 -12.49
CA LEU A 150 11.22 12.67 -11.52
C LEU A 150 11.12 14.04 -12.21
N ASP A 151 9.90 14.57 -12.33
CA ASP A 151 9.72 15.97 -12.68
C ASP A 151 10.05 16.82 -11.43
N PRO A 152 10.85 17.90 -11.57
CA PRO A 152 11.12 18.83 -10.47
C PRO A 152 9.85 19.42 -9.83
N VAL A 153 8.74 19.47 -10.55
CA VAL A 153 7.45 19.96 -10.04
C VAL A 153 6.83 18.95 -9.08
N ASP A 154 6.98 17.66 -9.32
CA ASP A 154 6.41 16.59 -8.48
C ASP A 154 7.18 16.47 -7.16
N ALA A 155 8.48 16.73 -7.16
CA ALA A 155 9.31 16.72 -5.96
C ALA A 155 8.99 17.83 -4.94
N VAL A 156 8.29 18.89 -5.33
CA VAL A 156 7.93 20.04 -4.47
C VAL A 156 6.58 19.83 -3.76
N SER A 157 5.83 18.80 -4.12
CA SER A 157 4.47 18.54 -3.59
C SER A 157 4.44 17.68 -2.32
N TYR A 158 5.61 17.31 -1.77
CA TYR A 158 5.74 16.45 -0.58
C TYR A 158 6.41 17.16 0.62
#